data_941a3b00473b29b739eed91f82eb9e7a
#
_entry.id   941a3b00473b29b739eed91f82eb9e7a
#
_cell.length_a   1.000
_cell.length_b   1.000
_cell.length_c   1.000
_cell.angle_alpha   90.00
_cell.angle_beta   90.00
_cell.angle_gamma   90.00
#
_symmetry.space_group_name_H-M   'P 1'
#
loop_
_entity.id
_entity.type
_entity.pdbx_description
1 polymer ?
#
loop_
_entity_poly.entity_id
_entity_poly.type
_entity_poly.pdbx_seq_one_letter_code
_entity_poly.pdbx_strand_id
1 'polypeptide(L)'
;MAGSSGRPVQKKPPVLDTGVPHTARTWNYWLGGKDNYPVDRKAGDEIRALMPEIVDAACAVRVFLGRVVRYLAGEVGIRQFLDIGTGLPTANNTHEVAQSTAPECRIVYADNDPLVLVHARALLTSSPEGVTDYVDADLRDPDKILREAAKTLDFTQPTALMLLGILNFILDNDEAHAIVNQLLDALPAGSYLVLSHPTPEVDGDAVRKSVRIWNEGGGTPPITARSRQELLRFFDRLELLEPGVVSVSRWRPYIGPPREVFEYCGVGRKL
;
A
#
# COMPACT_ATOMS: atom_id res chain seq x y z
N MET A 1 6.04 -47.11 -24.36
CA MET A 1 6.60 -46.24 -23.30
C MET A 1 5.55 -45.21 -23.00
N ALA A 2 4.89 -45.37 -21.85
CA ALA A 2 3.79 -44.52 -21.41
C ALA A 2 4.35 -43.27 -20.70
N GLY A 3 4.09 -42.10 -21.27
CA GLY A 3 4.46 -40.83 -20.69
C GLY A 3 3.58 -40.54 -19.45
N SER A 4 4.19 -40.46 -18.28
CA SER A 4 3.56 -40.04 -17.03
C SER A 4 3.24 -38.54 -17.12
N SER A 5 1.98 -38.20 -17.32
CA SER A 5 1.48 -36.84 -17.19
C SER A 5 1.35 -36.53 -15.68
N GLY A 6 2.38 -35.87 -15.11
CA GLY A 6 2.30 -35.33 -13.76
C GLY A 6 1.16 -34.32 -13.65
N ARG A 7 0.12 -34.64 -12.90
CA ARG A 7 -0.90 -33.66 -12.52
C ARG A 7 -0.24 -32.54 -11.71
N PRO A 8 -0.54 -31.26 -11.99
CA PRO A 8 -0.04 -30.17 -11.17
C PRO A 8 -0.50 -30.38 -9.72
N VAL A 9 0.45 -30.33 -8.79
CA VAL A 9 0.18 -30.40 -7.34
C VAL A 9 -0.67 -29.16 -7.01
N GLN A 10 -1.95 -29.39 -6.74
CA GLN A 10 -2.81 -28.34 -6.21
C GLN A 10 -2.29 -27.96 -4.81
N LYS A 11 -1.68 -26.78 -4.69
CA LYS A 11 -1.38 -26.20 -3.39
C LYS A 11 -2.70 -26.11 -2.62
N LYS A 12 -2.76 -26.70 -1.42
CA LYS A 12 -3.90 -26.50 -0.51
C LYS A 12 -4.12 -25.00 -0.35
N PRO A 13 -5.40 -24.52 -0.40
CA PRO A 13 -5.67 -23.12 -0.11
C PRO A 13 -5.11 -22.77 1.28
N PRO A 14 -4.51 -21.62 1.45
CA PRO A 14 -3.99 -21.19 2.75
C PRO A 14 -5.12 -21.17 3.78
N VAL A 15 -4.85 -21.65 4.98
CA VAL A 15 -5.81 -21.63 6.08
C VAL A 15 -5.86 -20.20 6.60
N LEU A 16 -7.00 -19.54 6.40
CA LEU A 16 -7.25 -18.21 6.90
C LEU A 16 -7.54 -18.28 8.41
N ASP A 17 -6.72 -17.63 9.24
CA ASP A 17 -7.02 -17.49 10.67
C ASP A 17 -8.05 -16.38 10.87
N THR A 18 -9.28 -16.77 11.18
CA THR A 18 -10.39 -15.86 11.47
C THR A 18 -10.57 -15.55 12.96
N GLY A 19 -9.71 -16.11 13.81
CA GLY A 19 -9.70 -15.91 15.26
C GLY A 19 -8.81 -14.77 15.74
N VAL A 20 -7.95 -14.23 14.86
CA VAL A 20 -7.01 -13.15 15.16
C VAL A 20 -7.33 -11.94 14.27
N PRO A 21 -7.37 -10.70 14.83
CA PRO A 21 -7.61 -9.51 14.02
C PRO A 21 -6.45 -9.27 13.05
N HIS A 22 -6.79 -8.95 11.79
CA HIS A 22 -5.81 -8.70 10.73
C HIS A 22 -5.98 -7.31 10.16
N THR A 23 -4.87 -6.61 9.89
CA THR A 23 -4.87 -5.22 9.45
C THR A 23 -5.66 -5.00 8.18
N ALA A 24 -5.48 -5.81 7.12
CA ALA A 24 -6.20 -5.66 5.86
C ALA A 24 -7.72 -5.76 6.05
N ARG A 25 -8.18 -6.67 6.93
CA ARG A 25 -9.61 -6.87 7.22
C ARG A 25 -10.17 -5.76 8.12
N THR A 26 -9.39 -5.29 9.10
CA THR A 26 -9.77 -4.16 9.95
C THR A 26 -9.85 -2.87 9.14
N TRP A 27 -8.91 -2.65 8.21
CA TRP A 27 -8.94 -1.54 7.27
C TRP A 27 -10.17 -1.60 6.35
N ASN A 28 -10.48 -2.79 5.81
CA ASN A 28 -11.70 -3.04 5.05
C ASN A 28 -12.97 -2.68 5.85
N TYR A 29 -13.01 -3.02 7.15
CA TYR A 29 -14.12 -2.65 8.04
C TYR A 29 -14.28 -1.13 8.16
N TRP A 30 -13.20 -0.38 8.40
CA TRP A 30 -13.25 1.09 8.48
C TRP A 30 -13.69 1.75 7.17
N LEU A 31 -13.39 1.14 6.04
CA LEU A 31 -13.85 1.58 4.73
C LEU A 31 -15.28 1.15 4.37
N GLY A 32 -16.00 0.49 5.31
CA GLY A 32 -17.37 0.02 5.09
C GLY A 32 -17.48 -1.25 4.26
N GLY A 33 -16.37 -1.95 4.03
CA GLY A 33 -16.34 -3.23 3.33
C GLY A 33 -16.95 -4.37 4.15
N LYS A 34 -17.11 -5.53 3.51
CA LYS A 34 -17.76 -6.71 4.10
C LYS A 34 -16.79 -7.90 4.30
N ASP A 35 -15.56 -7.77 3.82
CA ASP A 35 -14.55 -8.83 3.86
C ASP A 35 -13.77 -8.77 5.18
N ASN A 36 -14.49 -8.85 6.31
CA ASN A 36 -13.98 -8.78 7.67
C ASN A 36 -14.80 -9.67 8.61
N TYR A 37 -14.17 -10.12 9.68
CA TYR A 37 -14.77 -11.01 10.67
C TYR A 37 -15.11 -10.28 11.97
N PRO A 38 -15.89 -10.88 12.90
CA PRO A 38 -16.23 -10.27 14.18
C PRO A 38 -15.01 -9.81 15.00
N VAL A 39 -13.89 -10.54 14.94
CA VAL A 39 -12.65 -10.21 15.64
C VAL A 39 -12.02 -8.92 15.09
N ASP A 40 -12.06 -8.72 13.76
CA ASP A 40 -11.53 -7.53 13.11
C ASP A 40 -12.38 -6.30 13.45
N ARG A 41 -13.70 -6.44 13.43
CA ARG A 41 -14.65 -5.38 13.82
C ARG A 41 -14.47 -4.97 15.27
N LYS A 42 -14.32 -5.95 16.18
CA LYS A 42 -14.09 -5.68 17.60
C LYS A 42 -12.81 -4.87 17.80
N ALA A 43 -11.69 -5.30 17.23
CA ALA A 43 -10.43 -4.58 17.30
C ALA A 43 -10.55 -3.18 16.65
N GLY A 44 -11.23 -3.09 15.52
CA GLY A 44 -11.51 -1.82 14.83
C GLY A 44 -12.35 -0.86 15.64
N ASP A 45 -13.38 -1.34 16.36
CA ASP A 45 -14.22 -0.53 17.25
C ASP A 45 -13.46 -0.05 18.49
N GLU A 46 -12.58 -0.88 19.07
CA GLU A 46 -11.71 -0.48 20.19
C GLU A 46 -10.78 0.66 19.80
N ILE A 47 -10.17 0.59 18.61
CA ILE A 47 -9.33 1.67 18.08
C ILE A 47 -10.18 2.91 17.77
N ARG A 48 -11.34 2.74 17.14
CA ARG A 48 -12.25 3.85 16.81
C ARG A 48 -12.76 4.58 18.06
N ALA A 49 -12.94 3.89 19.17
CA ALA A 49 -13.32 4.53 20.45
C ALA A 49 -12.24 5.48 20.97
N LEU A 50 -10.97 5.24 20.64
CA LEU A 50 -9.84 6.09 21.01
C LEU A 50 -9.54 7.17 19.97
N MET A 51 -9.76 6.83 18.71
CA MET A 51 -9.48 7.66 17.54
C MET A 51 -10.71 7.65 16.63
N PRO A 52 -11.75 8.44 16.93
CA PRO A 52 -12.96 8.51 16.10
C PRO A 52 -12.67 8.85 14.64
N GLU A 53 -11.60 9.58 14.37
CA GLU A 53 -11.15 10.01 13.04
C GLU A 53 -10.46 8.91 12.22
N ILE A 54 -10.32 7.68 12.74
CA ILE A 54 -9.67 6.58 12.01
C ILE A 54 -10.35 6.28 10.67
N VAL A 55 -11.68 6.40 10.62
CA VAL A 55 -12.47 6.20 9.39
C VAL A 55 -12.18 7.30 8.38
N ASP A 56 -12.10 8.55 8.84
CA ASP A 56 -11.76 9.70 7.99
C ASP A 56 -10.34 9.55 7.43
N ALA A 57 -9.39 9.09 8.25
CA ALA A 57 -8.04 8.80 7.82
C ALA A 57 -7.99 7.69 6.76
N ALA A 58 -8.72 6.59 6.97
CA ALA A 58 -8.82 5.50 5.99
C ALA A 58 -9.39 6.00 4.65
N CYS A 59 -10.46 6.79 4.68
CA CYS A 59 -11.02 7.42 3.49
C CYS A 59 -10.04 8.39 2.83
N ALA A 60 -9.32 9.20 3.62
CA ALA A 60 -8.34 10.17 3.11
C ALA A 60 -7.18 9.50 2.36
N VAL A 61 -6.70 8.33 2.85
CA VAL A 61 -5.68 7.54 2.15
C VAL A 61 -6.19 7.06 0.78
N ARG A 62 -7.44 6.59 0.68
CA ARG A 62 -8.02 6.18 -0.61
C ARG A 62 -8.16 7.36 -1.58
N VAL A 63 -8.58 8.51 -1.09
CA VAL A 63 -8.66 9.73 -1.89
C VAL A 63 -7.25 10.20 -2.32
N PHE A 64 -6.24 10.10 -1.45
CA PHE A 64 -4.85 10.40 -1.79
C PHE A 64 -4.33 9.47 -2.89
N LEU A 65 -4.54 8.15 -2.78
CA LEU A 65 -4.18 7.18 -3.83
C LEU A 65 -4.75 7.62 -5.18
N GLY A 66 -6.02 7.92 -5.25
CA GLY A 66 -6.65 8.37 -6.49
C GLY A 66 -6.05 9.66 -7.05
N ARG A 67 -5.68 10.63 -6.20
CA ARG A 67 -5.04 11.88 -6.64
C ARG A 67 -3.64 11.65 -7.17
N VAL A 68 -2.81 10.93 -6.42
CA VAL A 68 -1.40 10.74 -6.81
C VAL A 68 -1.27 9.87 -8.05
N VAL A 69 -2.10 8.84 -8.19
CA VAL A 69 -2.10 8.00 -9.41
C VAL A 69 -2.53 8.80 -10.63
N ARG A 70 -3.60 9.63 -10.54
CA ARG A 70 -3.99 10.52 -11.65
C ARG A 70 -2.89 11.51 -12.01
N TYR A 71 -2.24 12.10 -11.02
CA TYR A 71 -1.11 13.00 -11.25
C TYR A 71 0.04 12.30 -11.97
N LEU A 72 0.45 11.14 -11.48
CA LEU A 72 1.57 10.40 -12.07
C LEU A 72 1.25 9.87 -13.48
N ALA A 73 0.05 9.34 -13.70
CA ALA A 73 -0.34 8.82 -15.01
C ALA A 73 -0.67 9.94 -16.01
N GLY A 74 -1.37 11.00 -15.56
CA GLY A 74 -1.90 12.05 -16.46
C GLY A 74 -0.94 13.20 -16.69
N GLU A 75 -0.31 13.74 -15.63
CA GLU A 75 0.53 14.93 -15.75
C GLU A 75 2.01 14.57 -15.93
N VAL A 76 2.51 13.56 -15.22
CA VAL A 76 3.90 13.12 -15.29
C VAL A 76 4.16 12.16 -16.46
N GLY A 77 3.16 11.37 -16.82
CA GLY A 77 3.28 10.38 -17.90
C GLY A 77 3.83 9.02 -17.46
N ILE A 78 3.77 8.67 -16.17
CA ILE A 78 4.11 7.33 -15.69
C ILE A 78 3.12 6.31 -16.27
N ARG A 79 3.67 5.17 -16.74
CA ARG A 79 2.89 4.08 -17.34
C ARG A 79 3.03 2.77 -16.58
N GLN A 80 3.87 2.73 -15.57
CA GLN A 80 4.13 1.54 -14.77
C GLN A 80 4.01 1.83 -13.29
N PHE A 81 3.31 0.95 -12.56
CA PHE A 81 3.06 1.06 -11.14
C PHE A 81 3.37 -0.27 -10.46
N LEU A 82 4.24 -0.23 -9.45
CA LEU A 82 4.49 -1.34 -8.52
C LEU A 82 3.87 -0.97 -7.17
N ASP A 83 2.73 -1.56 -6.86
CA ASP A 83 1.93 -1.26 -5.67
C ASP A 83 2.07 -2.39 -4.65
N ILE A 84 2.79 -2.12 -3.56
CA ILE A 84 3.16 -3.12 -2.55
C ILE A 84 2.36 -2.89 -1.27
N GLY A 85 1.74 -3.97 -0.76
CA GLY A 85 0.84 -3.92 0.38
C GLY A 85 -0.53 -3.38 0.00
N THR A 86 -1.10 -3.92 -1.05
CA THR A 86 -2.33 -3.40 -1.65
C THR A 86 -3.56 -3.55 -0.78
N GLY A 87 -3.55 -4.50 0.15
CA GLY A 87 -4.71 -4.84 0.96
C GLY A 87 -5.89 -5.37 0.13
N LEU A 88 -7.05 -5.50 0.77
CA LEU A 88 -8.26 -5.98 0.10
C LEU A 88 -8.74 -4.96 -0.96
N PRO A 89 -9.08 -5.42 -2.17
CA PRO A 89 -9.59 -4.55 -3.22
C PRO A 89 -10.81 -3.76 -2.78
N THR A 90 -10.83 -2.49 -3.15
CA THR A 90 -11.94 -1.57 -2.92
C THR A 90 -12.27 -0.83 -4.23
N ALA A 91 -13.15 0.14 -4.24
CA ALA A 91 -13.33 1.02 -5.39
C ALA A 91 -12.11 1.95 -5.60
N ASN A 92 -11.81 2.29 -6.83
CA ASN A 92 -10.69 3.13 -7.24
C ASN A 92 -9.32 2.55 -6.84
N ASN A 93 -9.10 1.28 -7.20
CA ASN A 93 -7.79 0.66 -7.08
C ASN A 93 -6.79 1.32 -8.03
N THR A 94 -5.49 1.14 -7.79
CA THR A 94 -4.43 1.78 -8.59
C THR A 94 -4.61 1.57 -10.09
N HIS A 95 -4.93 0.32 -10.54
CA HIS A 95 -5.14 0.03 -11.96
C HIS A 95 -6.38 0.75 -12.53
N GLU A 96 -7.49 0.79 -11.79
CA GLU A 96 -8.71 1.47 -12.24
C GLU A 96 -8.45 2.96 -12.48
N VAL A 97 -7.74 3.60 -11.55
CA VAL A 97 -7.39 5.02 -11.66
C VAL A 97 -6.37 5.27 -12.75
N ALA A 98 -5.30 4.48 -12.82
CA ALA A 98 -4.23 4.65 -13.81
C ALA A 98 -4.76 4.41 -15.23
N GLN A 99 -5.47 3.30 -15.45
CA GLN A 99 -6.00 2.91 -16.75
C GLN A 99 -7.19 3.75 -17.21
N SER A 100 -7.94 4.37 -16.28
CA SER A 100 -8.93 5.39 -16.66
C SER A 100 -8.30 6.67 -17.20
N THR A 101 -7.03 6.92 -16.83
CA THR A 101 -6.27 8.10 -17.27
C THR A 101 -5.43 7.79 -18.51
N ALA A 102 -4.76 6.63 -18.52
CA ALA A 102 -3.92 6.12 -19.59
C ALA A 102 -4.16 4.61 -19.70
N PRO A 103 -4.99 4.14 -20.64
CA PRO A 103 -5.43 2.74 -20.72
C PRO A 103 -4.31 1.72 -20.80
N GLU A 104 -3.16 2.10 -21.38
CA GLU A 104 -1.97 1.28 -21.55
C GLU A 104 -1.15 1.06 -20.28
N CYS A 105 -1.54 1.64 -19.13
CA CYS A 105 -0.82 1.49 -17.87
C CYS A 105 -0.70 0.02 -17.46
N ARG A 106 0.47 -0.33 -16.94
CA ARG A 106 0.82 -1.65 -16.41
C ARG A 106 0.96 -1.56 -14.89
N ILE A 107 0.21 -2.39 -14.17
CA ILE A 107 0.20 -2.37 -12.72
C ILE A 107 0.56 -3.76 -12.20
N VAL A 108 1.54 -3.83 -11.30
CA VAL A 108 1.82 -5.03 -10.53
C VAL A 108 1.52 -4.75 -9.07
N TYR A 109 0.65 -5.57 -8.52
CA TYR A 109 0.35 -5.60 -7.11
C TYR A 109 1.20 -6.65 -6.40
N ALA A 110 1.69 -6.35 -5.22
CA ALA A 110 2.37 -7.31 -4.35
C ALA A 110 1.76 -7.30 -2.96
N ASP A 111 1.40 -8.47 -2.45
CA ASP A 111 0.89 -8.65 -1.10
C ASP A 111 1.19 -10.08 -0.64
N ASN A 112 1.28 -10.31 0.67
CA ASN A 112 1.49 -11.64 1.24
C ASN A 112 0.25 -12.21 1.93
N ASP A 113 -0.85 -11.45 2.02
CA ASP A 113 -2.11 -11.93 2.60
C ASP A 113 -2.84 -12.84 1.59
N PRO A 114 -3.06 -14.12 1.94
CA PRO A 114 -3.77 -15.05 1.07
C PRO A 114 -5.19 -14.61 0.70
N LEU A 115 -5.87 -13.88 1.58
CA LEU A 115 -7.22 -13.37 1.32
C LEU A 115 -7.17 -12.28 0.25
N VAL A 116 -6.19 -11.37 0.35
CA VAL A 116 -5.95 -10.32 -0.64
C VAL A 116 -5.68 -10.96 -2.01
N LEU A 117 -4.83 -11.99 -2.08
CA LEU A 117 -4.49 -12.71 -3.31
C LEU A 117 -5.71 -13.35 -3.98
N VAL A 118 -6.61 -13.96 -3.20
CA VAL A 118 -7.84 -14.58 -3.74
C VAL A 118 -8.77 -13.53 -4.33
N HIS A 119 -9.00 -12.44 -3.60
CA HIS A 119 -9.86 -11.34 -4.06
C HIS A 119 -9.30 -10.63 -5.28
N ALA A 120 -7.99 -10.38 -5.29
CA ALA A 120 -7.34 -9.72 -6.41
C ALA A 120 -7.49 -10.52 -7.71
N ARG A 121 -7.23 -11.83 -7.68
CA ARG A 121 -7.39 -12.69 -8.86
C ARG A 121 -8.84 -12.76 -9.38
N ALA A 122 -9.83 -12.58 -8.50
CA ALA A 122 -11.23 -12.67 -8.85
C ALA A 122 -11.81 -11.33 -9.37
N LEU A 123 -11.28 -10.20 -8.92
CA LEU A 123 -11.91 -8.89 -9.08
C LEU A 123 -11.11 -7.92 -9.98
N LEU A 124 -9.79 -8.13 -10.14
CA LEU A 124 -8.97 -7.21 -10.91
C LEU A 124 -9.10 -7.49 -12.40
N THR A 125 -9.81 -6.61 -13.09
CA THR A 125 -9.95 -6.65 -14.56
C THR A 125 -9.20 -5.46 -15.15
N SER A 126 -8.19 -5.75 -15.97
CA SER A 126 -7.43 -4.73 -16.71
C SER A 126 -8.22 -4.15 -17.87
N SER A 127 -7.88 -2.92 -18.31
CA SER A 127 -8.27 -2.41 -19.62
C SER A 127 -7.71 -3.33 -20.73
N PRO A 128 -8.28 -3.35 -21.93
CA PRO A 128 -7.78 -4.16 -23.05
C PRO A 128 -6.32 -3.83 -23.46
N GLU A 129 -5.92 -2.57 -23.30
CA GLU A 129 -4.60 -2.05 -23.67
C GLU A 129 -3.57 -2.19 -22.53
N GLY A 130 -4.05 -2.25 -21.29
CA GLY A 130 -3.22 -2.31 -20.08
C GLY A 130 -2.97 -3.73 -19.60
N VAL A 131 -2.18 -3.83 -18.54
CA VAL A 131 -1.92 -5.11 -17.86
C VAL A 131 -2.01 -4.91 -16.35
N THR A 132 -2.68 -5.83 -15.68
CA THR A 132 -2.71 -5.92 -14.22
C THR A 132 -2.26 -7.31 -13.80
N ASP A 133 -1.24 -7.40 -12.96
CA ASP A 133 -0.70 -8.67 -12.47
C ASP A 133 -0.55 -8.66 -10.95
N TYR A 134 -0.32 -9.83 -10.37
CA TYR A 134 -0.31 -10.01 -8.93
C TYR A 134 0.84 -10.91 -8.46
N VAL A 135 1.61 -10.44 -7.50
CA VAL A 135 2.76 -11.13 -6.89
C VAL A 135 2.45 -11.49 -5.44
N ASP A 136 2.52 -12.78 -5.12
CA ASP A 136 2.51 -13.29 -3.75
C ASP A 136 3.91 -13.16 -3.15
N ALA A 137 4.16 -12.06 -2.42
CA ALA A 137 5.45 -11.80 -1.80
C ALA A 137 5.34 -10.88 -0.57
N ASP A 138 6.21 -11.11 0.40
CA ASP A 138 6.41 -10.23 1.54
C ASP A 138 7.30 -9.05 1.15
N LEU A 139 7.01 -7.86 1.68
CA LEU A 139 7.83 -6.65 1.51
C LEU A 139 9.29 -6.87 1.97
N ARG A 140 9.53 -7.78 2.91
CA ARG A 140 10.87 -8.17 3.39
C ARG A 140 11.67 -9.00 2.39
N ASP A 141 11.06 -9.39 1.27
CA ASP A 141 11.73 -10.07 0.15
C ASP A 141 11.64 -9.23 -1.13
N PRO A 142 12.28 -8.05 -1.16
CA PRO A 142 12.25 -7.16 -2.32
C PRO A 142 12.82 -7.81 -3.58
N ASP A 143 13.78 -8.73 -3.47
CA ASP A 143 14.32 -9.47 -4.62
C ASP A 143 13.25 -10.32 -5.30
N LYS A 144 12.42 -11.00 -4.52
CA LYS A 144 11.29 -11.77 -5.06
C LYS A 144 10.27 -10.85 -5.73
N ILE A 145 9.92 -9.74 -5.07
CA ILE A 145 8.99 -8.75 -5.62
C ILE A 145 9.48 -8.26 -6.99
N LEU A 146 10.72 -7.77 -7.04
CA LEU A 146 11.31 -7.23 -8.27
C LEU A 146 11.41 -8.27 -9.38
N ARG A 147 11.89 -9.48 -9.07
CA ARG A 147 12.01 -10.57 -10.04
C ARG A 147 10.66 -10.98 -10.62
N GLU A 148 9.63 -11.10 -9.79
CA GLU A 148 8.29 -11.47 -10.26
C GLU A 148 7.63 -10.31 -11.01
N ALA A 149 7.76 -9.08 -10.52
CA ALA A 149 7.21 -7.89 -11.17
C ALA A 149 7.85 -7.62 -12.54
N ALA A 150 9.13 -7.97 -12.74
CA ALA A 150 9.83 -7.83 -14.01
C ALA A 150 9.23 -8.69 -15.15
N LYS A 151 8.35 -9.63 -14.84
CA LYS A 151 7.60 -10.38 -15.87
C LYS A 151 6.55 -9.53 -16.57
N THR A 152 6.11 -8.46 -15.90
CA THR A 152 5.05 -7.56 -16.36
C THR A 152 5.56 -6.13 -16.55
N LEU A 153 6.43 -5.63 -15.67
CA LEU A 153 7.02 -4.30 -15.73
C LEU A 153 8.39 -4.34 -16.41
N ASP A 154 8.69 -3.28 -17.15
CA ASP A 154 10.02 -3.02 -17.70
C ASP A 154 10.77 -2.02 -16.83
N PHE A 155 11.65 -2.47 -15.99
CA PHE A 155 12.43 -1.62 -15.09
C PHE A 155 13.54 -0.79 -15.78
N THR A 156 13.59 -0.79 -17.09
CA THR A 156 14.35 0.23 -17.84
C THR A 156 13.53 1.51 -18.06
N GLN A 157 12.23 1.48 -17.75
CA GLN A 157 11.30 2.58 -17.88
C GLN A 157 10.90 3.13 -16.49
N PRO A 158 10.62 4.45 -16.36
CA PRO A 158 10.17 5.04 -15.12
C PRO A 158 8.93 4.35 -14.53
N THR A 159 9.00 4.03 -13.24
CA THR A 159 7.99 3.29 -12.51
C THR A 159 7.60 4.04 -11.24
N ALA A 160 6.32 4.07 -10.89
CA ALA A 160 5.85 4.53 -9.60
C ALA A 160 5.87 3.36 -8.60
N LEU A 161 6.72 3.44 -7.59
CA LEU A 161 6.74 2.55 -6.42
C LEU A 161 5.75 3.09 -5.39
N MET A 162 4.67 2.35 -5.15
CA MET A 162 3.60 2.72 -4.22
C MET A 162 3.76 1.91 -2.91
N LEU A 163 4.00 2.61 -1.80
CA LEU A 163 4.14 2.03 -0.45
C LEU A 163 3.13 2.73 0.49
N LEU A 164 1.85 2.44 0.30
CA LEU A 164 0.76 3.10 1.01
C LEU A 164 0.32 2.30 2.23
N GLY A 165 0.74 2.72 3.43
CA GLY A 165 0.38 2.06 4.68
C GLY A 165 0.94 0.64 4.82
N ILE A 166 2.14 0.39 4.29
CA ILE A 166 2.80 -0.92 4.34
C ILE A 166 4.08 -0.91 5.17
N LEU A 167 4.84 0.18 5.15
CA LEU A 167 6.10 0.28 5.91
C LEU A 167 5.88 0.31 7.43
N ASN A 168 4.69 0.58 7.90
CA ASN A 168 4.32 0.48 9.31
C ASN A 168 4.37 -0.95 9.87
N PHE A 169 4.43 -1.98 9.01
CA PHE A 169 4.63 -3.38 9.41
C PHE A 169 6.11 -3.76 9.54
N ILE A 170 7.02 -2.88 9.15
CA ILE A 170 8.47 -3.01 9.37
C ILE A 170 8.80 -2.15 10.59
N LEU A 171 8.99 -2.79 11.76
CA LEU A 171 9.13 -2.06 13.03
C LEU A 171 10.48 -1.37 13.15
N ASP A 172 11.52 -1.98 12.61
CA ASP A 172 12.87 -1.43 12.62
C ASP A 172 13.07 -0.40 11.49
N ASN A 173 13.64 0.76 11.84
CA ASN A 173 13.84 1.85 10.89
C ASN A 173 14.92 1.53 9.85
N ASP A 174 16.00 0.89 10.25
CA ASP A 174 17.11 0.59 9.35
C ASP A 174 16.71 -0.51 8.36
N GLU A 175 15.94 -1.53 8.81
CA GLU A 175 15.32 -2.52 7.92
C GLU A 175 14.37 -1.85 6.91
N ALA A 176 13.50 -0.95 7.37
CA ALA A 176 12.56 -0.25 6.48
C ALA A 176 13.31 0.58 5.42
N HIS A 177 14.37 1.30 5.81
CA HIS A 177 15.20 2.06 4.89
C HIS A 177 15.96 1.17 3.90
N ALA A 178 16.50 0.03 4.36
CA ALA A 178 17.19 -0.92 3.49
C ALA A 178 16.26 -1.48 2.41
N ILE A 179 15.04 -1.87 2.78
CA ILE A 179 14.01 -2.35 1.85
C ILE A 179 13.66 -1.28 0.79
N VAL A 180 13.36 -0.05 1.24
CA VAL A 180 13.01 1.04 0.31
C VAL A 180 14.15 1.37 -0.64
N ASN A 181 15.39 1.44 -0.12
CA ASN A 181 16.56 1.68 -0.95
C ASN A 181 16.78 0.58 -1.98
N GLN A 182 16.64 -0.70 -1.60
CA GLN A 182 16.78 -1.83 -2.51
C GLN A 182 15.75 -1.78 -3.65
N LEU A 183 14.49 -1.48 -3.32
CA LEU A 183 13.43 -1.30 -4.32
C LEU A 183 13.74 -0.12 -5.26
N LEU A 184 14.16 1.02 -4.71
CA LEU A 184 14.51 2.21 -5.50
C LEU A 184 15.74 1.99 -6.38
N ASP A 185 16.74 1.24 -5.91
CA ASP A 185 17.96 0.99 -6.68
C ASP A 185 17.70 0.20 -7.98
N ALA A 186 16.66 -0.63 -7.98
CA ALA A 186 16.22 -1.36 -9.17
C ALA A 186 15.48 -0.50 -10.22
N LEU A 187 15.06 0.71 -9.87
CA LEU A 187 14.30 1.59 -10.74
C LEU A 187 15.18 2.64 -11.42
N PRO A 188 14.90 3.04 -12.67
CA PRO A 188 15.68 4.07 -13.37
C PRO A 188 15.38 5.48 -12.84
N ALA A 189 16.21 6.43 -13.24
CA ALA A 189 15.94 7.86 -13.08
C ALA A 189 14.58 8.23 -13.70
N GLY A 190 13.88 9.18 -13.09
CA GLY A 190 12.51 9.55 -13.48
C GLY A 190 11.44 8.68 -12.84
N SER A 191 11.80 7.62 -12.07
CA SER A 191 10.85 6.85 -11.24
C SER A 191 10.41 7.64 -10.01
N TYR A 192 9.33 7.22 -9.39
CA TYR A 192 8.75 7.89 -8.23
C TYR A 192 8.55 6.93 -7.05
N LEU A 193 8.83 7.42 -5.84
CA LEU A 193 8.36 6.82 -4.59
C LEU A 193 7.11 7.57 -4.14
N VAL A 194 6.05 6.82 -3.89
CA VAL A 194 4.83 7.31 -3.20
C VAL A 194 4.69 6.55 -1.90
N LEU A 195 4.72 7.25 -0.78
CA LEU A 195 4.67 6.65 0.54
C LEU A 195 3.54 7.26 1.35
N SER A 196 2.78 6.45 2.10
CA SER A 196 2.00 6.91 3.24
C SER A 196 2.25 6.06 4.48
N HIS A 197 2.07 6.69 5.66
CA HIS A 197 2.44 6.06 6.92
C HIS A 197 1.70 6.74 8.09
N PRO A 198 1.23 5.98 9.10
CA PRO A 198 0.71 6.55 10.32
C PRO A 198 1.79 7.32 11.09
N THR A 199 1.42 8.49 11.63
CA THR A 199 2.33 9.38 12.32
C THR A 199 1.74 9.91 13.63
N PRO A 200 2.56 10.12 14.68
CA PRO A 200 2.13 10.76 15.91
C PRO A 200 2.07 12.29 15.84
N GLU A 201 2.24 12.91 14.66
CA GLU A 201 2.22 14.37 14.50
C GLU A 201 0.82 14.98 14.73
N VAL A 202 -0.23 14.17 14.50
CA VAL A 202 -1.63 14.54 14.75
C VAL A 202 -2.17 13.58 15.81
N ASP A 203 -2.74 14.09 16.89
CA ASP A 203 -3.31 13.31 18.00
C ASP A 203 -2.36 12.22 18.54
N GLY A 204 -1.08 12.58 18.69
CA GLY A 204 0.02 11.64 18.92
C GLY A 204 -0.16 10.69 20.09
N ASP A 205 -0.83 11.11 21.18
CA ASP A 205 -1.10 10.23 22.32
C ASP A 205 -2.13 9.16 21.98
N ALA A 206 -3.17 9.50 21.21
CA ALA A 206 -4.16 8.56 20.74
C ALA A 206 -3.55 7.58 19.73
N VAL A 207 -2.69 8.05 18.81
CA VAL A 207 -1.97 7.21 17.85
C VAL A 207 -1.07 6.22 18.59
N ARG A 208 -0.21 6.67 19.49
CA ARG A 208 0.68 5.79 20.26
C ARG A 208 -0.09 4.76 21.08
N LYS A 209 -1.19 5.16 21.69
CA LYS A 209 -2.06 4.27 22.46
C LYS A 209 -2.72 3.22 21.56
N SER A 210 -3.21 3.61 20.39
CA SER A 210 -3.82 2.70 19.41
C SER A 210 -2.83 1.69 18.86
N VAL A 211 -1.61 2.10 18.52
CA VAL A 211 -0.51 1.20 18.12
C VAL A 211 -0.22 0.17 19.22
N ARG A 212 -0.12 0.61 20.47
CA ARG A 212 0.12 -0.29 21.61
C ARG A 212 -1.03 -1.29 21.78
N ILE A 213 -2.27 -0.82 21.77
CA ILE A 213 -3.45 -1.70 21.92
C ILE A 213 -3.51 -2.73 20.80
N TRP A 214 -3.24 -2.32 19.55
CA TRP A 214 -3.17 -3.26 18.43
C TRP A 214 -2.12 -4.34 18.66
N ASN A 215 -0.90 -3.93 19.00
CA ASN A 215 0.22 -4.86 19.15
C ASN A 215 0.06 -5.78 20.38
N GLU A 216 -0.38 -5.25 21.53
CA GLU A 216 -0.62 -6.03 22.76
C GLU A 216 -1.89 -6.87 22.67
N GLY A 217 -2.88 -6.46 21.91
CA GLY A 217 -4.14 -7.18 21.67
C GLY A 217 -4.02 -8.34 20.67
N GLY A 218 -2.83 -8.63 20.18
CA GLY A 218 -2.58 -9.72 19.22
C GLY A 218 -2.99 -9.38 17.79
N GLY A 219 -3.14 -8.10 17.47
CA GLY A 219 -3.35 -7.66 16.09
C GLY A 219 -2.18 -8.03 15.18
N THR A 220 -2.46 -8.52 13.97
CA THR A 220 -1.43 -9.02 13.06
C THR A 220 -1.52 -8.34 11.68
N PRO A 221 -0.39 -8.05 11.06
CA PRO A 221 0.94 -7.95 11.68
C PRO A 221 1.03 -6.79 12.70
N PRO A 222 2.05 -6.77 13.59
CA PRO A 222 2.29 -5.63 14.47
C PRO A 222 2.65 -4.39 13.67
N ILE A 223 2.38 -3.21 14.23
CA ILE A 223 2.54 -1.92 13.56
C ILE A 223 3.41 -0.94 14.35
N THR A 224 3.97 0.03 13.64
CA THR A 224 4.63 1.21 14.23
C THR A 224 4.10 2.49 13.58
N ALA A 225 4.26 3.61 14.28
CA ALA A 225 4.04 4.95 13.73
C ALA A 225 5.38 5.70 13.71
N ARG A 226 5.63 6.48 12.64
CA ARG A 226 6.86 7.24 12.46
C ARG A 226 6.60 8.74 12.47
N SER A 227 7.50 9.49 13.08
CA SER A 227 7.48 10.95 13.03
C SER A 227 7.68 11.45 11.60
N ARG A 228 7.29 12.70 11.34
CA ARG A 228 7.54 13.36 10.05
C ARG A 228 9.03 13.36 9.69
N GLN A 229 9.91 13.53 10.69
CA GLN A 229 11.36 13.54 10.47
C GLN A 229 11.86 12.16 10.02
N GLU A 230 11.38 11.07 10.62
CA GLU A 230 11.70 9.71 10.20
C GLU A 230 11.17 9.42 8.79
N LEU A 231 9.97 9.91 8.46
CA LEU A 231 9.39 9.75 7.12
C LEU A 231 10.19 10.52 6.05
N LEU A 232 10.68 11.72 6.37
CA LEU A 232 11.53 12.50 5.45
C LEU A 232 12.76 11.72 5.00
N ARG A 233 13.37 10.90 5.86
CA ARG A 233 14.56 10.11 5.53
C ARG A 233 14.36 9.12 4.39
N PHE A 234 13.14 8.66 4.12
CA PHE A 234 12.86 7.81 2.96
C PHE A 234 13.03 8.53 1.62
N PHE A 235 13.11 9.86 1.65
CA PHE A 235 13.26 10.72 0.48
C PHE A 235 14.64 11.35 0.34
N ASP A 236 15.63 11.03 1.20
CA ASP A 236 16.96 11.64 1.21
C ASP A 236 17.70 11.54 -0.14
N ARG A 237 17.40 10.53 -0.97
CA ARG A 237 17.99 10.30 -2.30
C ARG A 237 17.08 10.72 -3.44
N LEU A 238 16.00 11.44 -3.15
CA LEU A 238 14.95 11.79 -4.10
C LEU A 238 14.69 13.29 -4.11
N GLU A 239 14.24 13.80 -5.23
CA GLU A 239 13.62 15.13 -5.29
C GLU A 239 12.21 15.04 -4.70
N LEU A 240 12.05 15.50 -3.46
CA LEU A 240 10.75 15.51 -2.79
C LEU A 240 9.84 16.56 -3.43
N LEU A 241 8.68 16.15 -3.93
CA LEU A 241 7.71 17.06 -4.56
C LEU A 241 6.96 17.88 -3.52
N GLU A 242 6.68 19.15 -3.88
CA GLU A 242 5.77 20.00 -3.09
C GLU A 242 4.37 19.36 -2.98
N PRO A 243 3.76 19.40 -1.78
CA PRO A 243 4.10 20.20 -0.59
C PRO A 243 5.04 19.48 0.41
N GLY A 244 5.78 18.47 0.01
CA GLY A 244 6.66 17.70 0.89
C GLY A 244 5.94 16.59 1.65
N VAL A 245 6.46 16.21 2.83
CA VAL A 245 5.82 15.23 3.70
C VAL A 245 4.73 15.93 4.53
N VAL A 246 3.47 15.60 4.24
CA VAL A 246 2.28 16.23 4.83
C VAL A 246 1.19 15.18 5.07
N SER A 247 0.14 15.56 5.81
CA SER A 247 -1.07 14.72 5.91
C SER A 247 -1.60 14.34 4.52
N VAL A 248 -2.01 13.09 4.32
CA VAL A 248 -2.56 12.61 3.03
C VAL A 248 -3.71 13.45 2.53
N SER A 249 -4.48 14.05 3.43
CA SER A 249 -5.57 14.96 3.08
C SER A 249 -5.05 16.26 2.42
N ARG A 250 -3.83 16.71 2.76
CA ARG A 250 -3.25 17.99 2.32
C ARG A 250 -2.32 17.89 1.10
N TRP A 251 -2.03 16.69 0.63
CA TRP A 251 -1.24 16.54 -0.58
C TRP A 251 -2.08 16.90 -1.81
N ARG A 252 -1.84 18.08 -2.39
CA ARG A 252 -2.51 18.63 -3.60
C ARG A 252 -4.04 18.42 -3.60
N PRO A 253 -4.79 18.91 -2.60
CA PRO A 253 -6.23 18.73 -2.53
C PRO A 253 -6.94 19.50 -3.65
N TYR A 254 -8.05 18.98 -4.16
CA TYR A 254 -8.87 19.66 -5.19
C TYR A 254 -9.60 20.88 -4.64
N ILE A 255 -9.93 20.90 -3.35
CA ILE A 255 -10.72 21.96 -2.71
C ILE A 255 -10.06 22.27 -1.36
N GLY A 256 -9.67 23.53 -1.15
CA GLY A 256 -9.20 24.12 0.12
C GLY A 256 -8.28 23.23 0.98
N PRO A 257 -7.76 23.71 2.10
CA PRO A 257 -6.99 22.87 3.01
C PRO A 257 -7.93 22.00 3.86
N PRO A 258 -8.05 20.68 3.61
CA PRO A 258 -8.86 19.80 4.45
C PRO A 258 -8.22 19.65 5.84
N ARG A 259 -9.01 19.14 6.80
CA ARG A 259 -8.48 18.77 8.12
C ARG A 259 -7.33 17.77 7.97
N GLU A 260 -6.28 17.93 8.76
CA GLU A 260 -5.21 16.93 8.85
C GLU A 260 -5.73 15.65 9.50
N VAL A 261 -5.20 14.54 9.00
CA VAL A 261 -5.36 13.22 9.59
C VAL A 261 -3.97 12.67 9.94
N PHE A 262 -3.90 11.73 10.86
CA PHE A 262 -2.64 11.15 11.36
C PHE A 262 -1.92 10.24 10.33
N GLU A 263 -2.40 10.12 9.11
CA GLU A 263 -1.70 9.49 7.99
C GLU A 263 -0.96 10.57 7.18
N TYR A 264 0.38 10.50 7.16
CA TYR A 264 1.21 11.39 6.35
C TYR A 264 1.68 10.70 5.08
N CYS A 265 1.94 11.48 4.07
CA CYS A 265 2.45 11.00 2.78
C CYS A 265 3.56 11.90 2.24
N GLY A 266 4.32 11.36 1.32
CA GLY A 266 5.26 12.07 0.49
C GLY A 266 5.34 11.44 -0.89
N VAL A 267 5.76 12.24 -1.87
CA VAL A 267 6.02 11.82 -3.25
C VAL A 267 7.40 12.32 -3.64
N GLY A 268 8.32 11.44 -3.98
CA GLY A 268 9.68 11.78 -4.37
C GLY A 268 10.05 11.22 -5.73
N ARG A 269 10.76 12.01 -6.54
CA ARG A 269 11.28 11.63 -7.86
C ARG A 269 12.73 11.17 -7.74
N LYS A 270 13.05 10.04 -8.35
CA LYS A 270 14.43 9.58 -8.52
C LYS A 270 15.11 10.40 -9.63
N LEU A 271 16.26 11.01 -9.31
CA LEU A 271 17.05 11.83 -10.23
C LEU A 271 17.96 10.97 -11.13
#